data_e9d25ed305339a34ffa39761b4d53207
#
_entry.id   e9d25ed305339a34ffa39761b4d53207
#
_cell.length_a   1.000
_cell.length_b   1.000
_cell.length_c   1.000
_cell.angle_alpha   90.00
_cell.angle_beta   90.00
_cell.angle_gamma   90.00
#
_symmetry.space_group_name_H-M   'P 1'
#
loop_
_entity.id
_entity.type
_entity.pdbx_description
1 polymer ?
#
loop_
_entity_poly.entity_id
_entity_poly.type
_entity_poly.pdbx_seq_one_letter_code
_entity_poly.pdbx_strand_id
1 'polypeptide(L)'
;MIKKLESILGFFDVKKFLSLKRKYQIGIGVGLILVILTTFLLIHSRKAKIHDLPTILDTGRLTVLTDSSSTGFSVNGGVVSGFQYEIIKAFADTLGVELVISEQNDFKNGIDGLKSGDYDVIASFTPITTEWKSDVLYTNPIFNSREVLVQRVKADSLKSKVIALHLQLANDTIYIPRNSPFKKRLQSLSNEIASPIEIIEMSNMSSEQMVHLVAVGKIKSTICDEQFAQKLKQKYPNIDISLPIGFTQQQAWVVHPKSTKLLEKLNEFLDDFIGSSDYWRIYRKYYN
;
A
#
# COMPACT_ATOMS: atom_id res chain seq x y z
N MET A 1 8.68 20.91 -2.38
CA MET A 1 9.98 21.36 -2.90
C MET A 1 10.02 22.88 -3.11
N ILE A 2 9.05 23.50 -3.80
CA ILE A 2 8.99 24.95 -4.06
C ILE A 2 8.96 25.78 -2.78
N LYS A 3 8.13 25.45 -1.77
CA LYS A 3 8.08 26.15 -0.47
C LYS A 3 9.39 26.11 0.35
N LYS A 4 10.22 25.10 0.12
CA LYS A 4 11.53 24.97 0.80
C LYS A 4 12.61 25.82 0.11
N LEU A 5 12.47 26.08 -1.20
CA LEU A 5 13.31 27.00 -1.96
C LEU A 5 12.97 28.46 -1.62
N GLU A 6 11.70 28.81 -1.43
CA GLU A 6 11.27 30.15 -1.01
C GLU A 6 11.79 30.51 0.39
N SER A 7 11.88 29.53 1.32
CA SER A 7 12.47 29.80 2.65
C SER A 7 13.99 30.03 2.61
N ILE A 8 14.69 29.47 1.61
CA ILE A 8 16.15 29.66 1.42
C ILE A 8 16.42 30.98 0.70
N LEU A 9 15.58 31.37 -0.26
CA LEU A 9 15.68 32.61 -0.98
C LEU A 9 15.23 33.84 -0.14
N GLY A 10 14.33 33.64 0.83
CA GLY A 10 13.88 34.72 1.74
C GLY A 10 14.97 35.28 2.66
N PHE A 11 16.10 34.57 2.82
CA PHE A 11 17.29 35.08 3.55
C PHE A 11 18.27 35.89 2.70
N PHE A 12 18.01 36.03 1.38
CA PHE A 12 18.92 36.70 0.46
C PHE A 12 18.46 38.14 0.25
N ASP A 13 19.13 39.10 0.94
CA ASP A 13 18.88 40.52 0.77
C ASP A 13 19.46 41.00 -0.57
N VAL A 14 18.62 41.03 -1.59
CA VAL A 14 18.98 41.42 -2.96
C VAL A 14 19.57 42.82 -3.02
N LYS A 15 19.09 43.76 -2.19
CA LYS A 15 19.62 45.14 -2.15
C LYS A 15 21.05 45.16 -1.60
N LYS A 16 21.32 44.40 -0.57
CA LYS A 16 22.66 44.25 0.01
C LYS A 16 23.62 43.52 -0.94
N PHE A 17 23.13 42.55 -1.70
CA PHE A 17 23.91 41.87 -2.74
C PHE A 17 24.31 42.82 -3.87
N LEU A 18 23.38 43.64 -4.36
CA LEU A 18 23.63 44.61 -5.46
C LEU A 18 24.60 45.73 -5.05
N SER A 19 24.75 46.01 -3.75
CA SER A 19 25.68 47.02 -3.24
C SER A 19 27.14 46.52 -3.10
N LEU A 20 27.38 45.19 -3.27
CA LEU A 20 28.73 44.61 -3.18
C LEU A 20 29.58 44.92 -4.42
N LYS A 21 30.93 45.04 -4.24
CA LYS A 21 31.85 45.12 -5.37
C LYS A 21 31.68 43.91 -6.30
N ARG A 22 31.70 44.12 -7.62
CA ARG A 22 31.47 43.13 -8.67
C ARG A 22 32.19 41.78 -8.45
N LYS A 23 33.43 41.80 -7.93
CA LYS A 23 34.19 40.59 -7.62
C LYS A 23 33.55 39.72 -6.52
N TYR A 24 32.88 40.33 -5.51
CA TYR A 24 32.18 39.58 -4.45
C TYR A 24 30.83 39.05 -4.94
N GLN A 25 30.14 39.78 -5.82
CA GLN A 25 28.92 39.29 -6.45
C GLN A 25 29.19 38.04 -7.29
N ILE A 26 30.28 38.03 -8.07
CA ILE A 26 30.71 36.87 -8.84
C ILE A 26 31.05 35.67 -7.90
N GLY A 27 31.78 35.90 -6.82
CA GLY A 27 32.16 34.87 -5.86
C GLY A 27 30.93 34.23 -5.17
N ILE A 28 29.95 35.05 -4.77
CA ILE A 28 28.70 34.59 -4.16
C ILE A 28 27.85 33.80 -5.19
N GLY A 29 27.78 34.27 -6.43
CA GLY A 29 27.07 33.60 -7.52
C GLY A 29 27.64 32.23 -7.83
N VAL A 30 28.97 32.13 -7.94
CA VAL A 30 29.68 30.85 -8.13
C VAL A 30 29.45 29.90 -6.94
N GLY A 31 29.52 30.41 -5.70
CA GLY A 31 29.25 29.63 -4.49
C GLY A 31 27.82 29.06 -4.47
N LEU A 32 26.82 29.86 -4.82
CA LEU A 32 25.43 29.42 -4.93
C LEU A 32 25.25 28.36 -6.01
N ILE A 33 25.86 28.54 -7.17
CA ILE A 33 25.81 27.53 -8.25
C ILE A 33 26.45 26.23 -7.81
N LEU A 34 27.60 26.28 -7.12
CA LEU A 34 28.26 25.08 -6.57
C LEU A 34 27.38 24.36 -5.53
N VAL A 35 26.73 25.11 -4.63
CA VAL A 35 25.81 24.52 -3.64
C VAL A 35 24.59 23.89 -4.34
N ILE A 36 24.03 24.53 -5.35
CA ILE A 36 22.91 23.97 -6.13
C ILE A 36 23.39 22.73 -6.89
N LEU A 37 24.57 22.77 -7.50
CA LEU A 37 25.14 21.64 -8.24
C LEU A 37 25.47 20.45 -7.33
N THR A 38 26.05 20.71 -6.16
CA THR A 38 26.35 19.66 -5.18
C THR A 38 25.08 19.06 -4.59
N THR A 39 24.06 19.88 -4.25
CA THR A 39 22.76 19.37 -3.81
C THR A 39 22.05 18.61 -4.92
N PHE A 40 22.11 19.07 -6.16
CA PHE A 40 21.57 18.35 -7.31
C PHE A 40 22.29 17.01 -7.55
N LEU A 41 23.63 17.01 -7.47
CA LEU A 41 24.42 15.78 -7.57
C LEU A 41 24.16 14.81 -6.42
N LEU A 42 24.02 15.30 -5.19
CA LEU A 42 23.67 14.47 -4.02
C LEU A 42 22.25 13.88 -4.10
N ILE A 43 21.31 14.63 -4.67
CA ILE A 43 19.93 14.14 -4.91
C ILE A 43 19.92 13.15 -6.07
N HIS A 44 20.70 13.39 -7.14
CA HIS A 44 20.77 12.51 -8.31
C HIS A 44 21.70 11.29 -8.11
N SER A 45 22.65 11.36 -7.19
CA SER A 45 23.56 10.24 -6.90
C SER A 45 22.95 9.18 -5.96
N ARG A 46 21.75 9.39 -5.43
CA ARG A 46 20.95 8.32 -4.83
C ARG A 46 20.44 7.40 -5.96
N LYS A 47 21.36 6.68 -6.61
CA LYS A 47 20.99 5.49 -7.38
C LYS A 47 20.20 4.60 -6.41
N ALA A 48 18.99 4.24 -6.83
CA ALA A 48 18.17 3.29 -6.10
C ALA A 48 19.07 2.09 -5.74
N LYS A 49 19.31 1.88 -4.46
CA LYS A 49 20.12 0.76 -3.97
C LYS A 49 19.19 -0.44 -3.93
N ILE A 50 19.00 -1.04 -5.11
CA ILE A 50 18.15 -2.21 -5.26
C ILE A 50 18.82 -3.36 -4.55
N HIS A 51 18.11 -3.96 -3.63
CA HIS A 51 18.57 -5.13 -2.90
C HIS A 51 17.97 -6.39 -3.56
N ASP A 52 18.83 -7.33 -3.93
CA ASP A 52 18.43 -8.70 -4.26
C ASP A 52 18.92 -9.62 -3.13
N LEU A 53 18.57 -10.88 -3.15
CA LEU A 53 18.85 -11.85 -2.09
C LEU A 53 20.30 -11.81 -1.57
N PRO A 54 21.36 -11.74 -2.41
CA PRO A 54 22.74 -11.67 -1.91
C PRO A 54 22.99 -10.46 -1.01
N THR A 55 22.43 -9.30 -1.36
CA THR A 55 22.58 -8.08 -0.55
C THR A 55 21.83 -8.18 0.77
N ILE A 56 20.64 -8.79 0.77
CA ILE A 56 19.84 -9.03 1.97
C ILE A 56 20.58 -9.95 2.94
N LEU A 57 21.18 -11.03 2.43
CA LEU A 57 21.98 -11.96 3.23
C LEU A 57 23.25 -11.31 3.77
N ASP A 58 23.95 -10.48 2.98
CA ASP A 58 25.14 -9.76 3.39
C ASP A 58 24.86 -8.71 4.46
N THR A 59 23.74 -7.97 4.31
CA THR A 59 23.32 -6.95 5.30
C THR A 59 22.66 -7.56 6.54
N GLY A 60 22.22 -8.81 6.46
CA GLY A 60 21.45 -9.48 7.51
C GLY A 60 20.06 -8.90 7.75
N ARG A 61 19.49 -8.18 6.78
CA ARG A 61 18.21 -7.46 6.94
C ARG A 61 17.32 -7.59 5.74
N LEU A 62 16.02 -7.87 6.00
CA LEU A 62 14.93 -7.84 5.03
C LEU A 62 13.98 -6.70 5.38
N THR A 63 13.86 -5.70 4.51
CA THR A 63 12.99 -4.54 4.71
C THR A 63 11.67 -4.74 3.97
N VAL A 64 10.57 -4.76 4.71
CA VAL A 64 9.26 -5.10 4.18
C VAL A 64 8.26 -3.98 4.44
N LEU A 65 7.52 -3.62 3.42
CA LEU A 65 6.35 -2.76 3.52
C LEU A 65 5.08 -3.59 3.66
N THR A 66 4.20 -3.20 4.57
CA THR A 66 2.86 -3.78 4.71
C THR A 66 1.84 -2.69 5.04
N ASP A 67 0.55 -3.04 5.03
CA ASP A 67 -0.52 -2.14 5.44
C ASP A 67 -0.72 -2.14 6.96
N SER A 68 -1.13 -0.99 7.47
CA SER A 68 -1.49 -0.82 8.90
C SER A 68 -2.91 -1.33 9.14
N SER A 69 -3.04 -2.62 9.39
CA SER A 69 -4.31 -3.30 9.65
C SER A 69 -4.10 -4.54 10.52
N SER A 70 -5.20 -5.09 11.03
CA SER A 70 -5.16 -6.32 11.83
C SER A 70 -4.72 -7.56 11.03
N THR A 71 -4.74 -7.52 9.70
CA THR A 71 -4.25 -8.59 8.81
C THR A 71 -2.91 -8.28 8.16
N GLY A 72 -2.52 -7.00 8.02
CA GLY A 72 -1.21 -6.57 7.56
C GLY A 72 -0.20 -6.61 8.71
N PHE A 73 -0.14 -5.53 9.47
CA PHE A 73 0.72 -5.38 10.64
C PHE A 73 0.02 -4.52 11.68
N SER A 74 0.05 -4.94 12.93
CA SER A 74 -0.47 -4.19 14.06
C SER A 74 0.31 -4.46 15.34
N VAL A 75 0.39 -3.45 16.21
CA VAL A 75 1.02 -3.55 17.54
C VAL A 75 -0.03 -3.20 18.59
N ASN A 76 -0.44 -4.18 19.38
CA ASN A 76 -1.40 -4.01 20.46
C ASN A 76 -0.79 -4.43 21.80
N GLY A 77 -0.65 -3.48 22.74
CA GLY A 77 -0.07 -3.77 24.05
C GLY A 77 1.35 -4.34 24.00
N GLY A 78 2.16 -3.94 22.99
CA GLY A 78 3.51 -4.47 22.77
C GLY A 78 3.56 -5.82 22.03
N VAL A 79 2.41 -6.41 21.70
CA VAL A 79 2.34 -7.65 20.92
C VAL A 79 2.19 -7.30 19.46
N VAL A 80 3.15 -7.76 18.64
CA VAL A 80 3.10 -7.64 17.18
C VAL A 80 2.25 -8.76 16.59
N SER A 81 1.39 -8.44 15.63
CA SER A 81 0.50 -9.38 14.96
C SER A 81 0.16 -8.92 13.54
N GLY A 82 -0.33 -9.84 12.71
CA GLY A 82 -0.75 -9.61 11.34
C GLY A 82 -0.52 -10.86 10.50
N PHE A 83 -1.48 -11.22 9.63
CA PHE A 83 -1.35 -12.37 8.75
C PHE A 83 -0.14 -12.24 7.83
N GLN A 84 0.00 -11.07 7.17
CA GLN A 84 1.13 -10.80 6.29
C GLN A 84 2.44 -10.80 7.09
N TYR A 85 2.45 -10.16 8.25
CA TYR A 85 3.60 -10.11 9.13
C TYR A 85 4.07 -11.51 9.56
N GLU A 86 3.17 -12.39 10.00
CA GLU A 86 3.57 -13.71 10.49
C GLU A 86 4.15 -14.59 9.37
N ILE A 87 3.63 -14.50 8.14
CA ILE A 87 4.15 -15.27 7.01
C ILE A 87 5.51 -14.72 6.57
N ILE A 88 5.66 -13.39 6.42
CA ILE A 88 6.95 -12.82 6.00
C ILE A 88 8.01 -12.95 7.11
N LYS A 89 7.59 -12.97 8.39
CA LYS A 89 8.49 -13.27 9.52
C LYS A 89 9.02 -14.69 9.43
N ALA A 90 8.17 -15.68 9.14
CA ALA A 90 8.61 -17.06 8.92
C ALA A 90 9.62 -17.14 7.77
N PHE A 91 9.42 -16.40 6.66
CA PHE A 91 10.40 -16.32 5.58
C PHE A 91 11.73 -15.72 6.04
N ALA A 92 11.70 -14.56 6.72
CA ALA A 92 12.93 -13.92 7.24
C ALA A 92 13.71 -14.85 8.19
N ASP A 93 12.98 -15.62 9.00
CA ASP A 93 13.59 -16.62 9.91
C ASP A 93 14.28 -17.76 9.15
N THR A 94 13.73 -18.22 8.01
CA THR A 94 14.40 -19.23 7.17
C THR A 94 15.68 -18.71 6.54
N LEU A 95 15.79 -17.40 6.31
CA LEU A 95 16.99 -16.74 5.80
C LEU A 95 18.00 -16.41 6.90
N GLY A 96 17.60 -16.44 8.18
CA GLY A 96 18.43 -16.00 9.30
C GLY A 96 18.70 -14.49 9.32
N VAL A 97 17.79 -13.68 8.80
CA VAL A 97 17.93 -12.23 8.72
C VAL A 97 16.93 -11.49 9.62
N GLU A 98 17.28 -10.26 10.03
CA GLU A 98 16.38 -9.37 10.76
C GLU A 98 15.26 -8.89 9.84
N LEU A 99 14.01 -9.01 10.28
CA LEU A 99 12.85 -8.44 9.60
C LEU A 99 12.62 -6.99 10.06
N VAL A 100 12.65 -6.05 9.11
CA VAL A 100 12.36 -4.64 9.35
C VAL A 100 11.04 -4.29 8.67
N ILE A 101 10.01 -3.95 9.47
CA ILE A 101 8.68 -3.60 8.95
C ILE A 101 8.51 -2.09 8.84
N SER A 102 7.95 -1.67 7.73
CA SER A 102 7.42 -0.32 7.49
C SER A 102 5.93 -0.41 7.15
N GLU A 103 5.16 0.60 7.55
CA GLU A 103 3.71 0.64 7.32
C GLU A 103 3.35 1.75 6.33
N GLN A 104 2.55 1.44 5.32
CA GLN A 104 2.04 2.39 4.34
C GLN A 104 0.71 1.92 3.76
N ASN A 105 -0.32 2.78 3.80
CA ASN A 105 -1.64 2.48 3.25
C ASN A 105 -1.85 3.05 1.83
N ASP A 106 -0.90 3.83 1.31
CA ASP A 106 -0.92 4.32 -0.07
C ASP A 106 -0.10 3.38 -0.95
N PHE A 107 -0.78 2.58 -1.75
CA PHE A 107 -0.16 1.54 -2.58
C PHE A 107 0.83 2.13 -3.59
N LYS A 108 0.51 3.27 -4.21
CA LYS A 108 1.41 3.91 -5.17
C LYS A 108 2.71 4.38 -4.51
N ASN A 109 2.63 4.98 -3.33
CA ASN A 109 3.81 5.37 -2.56
C ASN A 109 4.65 4.13 -2.17
N GLY A 110 4.00 3.01 -1.87
CA GLY A 110 4.66 1.73 -1.64
C GLY A 110 5.47 1.27 -2.87
N ILE A 111 4.86 1.29 -4.06
CA ILE A 111 5.55 0.96 -5.33
C ILE A 111 6.71 1.92 -5.59
N ASP A 112 6.53 3.22 -5.37
CA ASP A 112 7.60 4.20 -5.56
C ASP A 112 8.77 3.93 -4.58
N GLY A 113 8.49 3.54 -3.32
CA GLY A 113 9.49 3.12 -2.34
C GLY A 113 10.20 1.81 -2.71
N LEU A 114 9.47 0.83 -3.24
CA LEU A 114 10.05 -0.41 -3.77
C LEU A 114 11.02 -0.10 -4.93
N LYS A 115 10.64 0.79 -5.84
CA LYS A 115 11.47 1.22 -6.97
C LYS A 115 12.71 2.00 -6.56
N SER A 116 12.65 2.76 -5.46
CA SER A 116 13.79 3.49 -4.89
C SER A 116 14.71 2.62 -4.04
N GLY A 117 14.29 1.40 -3.68
CA GLY A 117 15.04 0.49 -2.82
C GLY A 117 14.89 0.82 -1.32
N ASP A 118 13.80 1.50 -0.95
CA ASP A 118 13.45 1.72 0.46
C ASP A 118 12.88 0.45 1.09
N TYR A 119 12.33 -0.44 0.25
CA TYR A 119 11.78 -1.74 0.64
C TYR A 119 12.25 -2.83 -0.32
N ASP A 120 12.38 -4.05 0.19
CA ASP A 120 12.74 -5.25 -0.59
C ASP A 120 11.48 -5.99 -1.07
N VAL A 121 10.43 -6.00 -0.24
CA VAL A 121 9.15 -6.68 -0.48
C VAL A 121 7.99 -5.77 -0.05
N ILE A 122 6.91 -5.77 -0.82
CA ILE A 122 5.61 -5.31 -0.33
C ILE A 122 4.78 -6.53 0.00
N ALA A 123 4.58 -6.78 1.29
CA ALA A 123 3.77 -7.86 1.83
C ALA A 123 2.38 -7.35 2.21
N SER A 124 1.54 -7.14 1.21
CA SER A 124 0.13 -6.73 1.37
C SER A 124 -0.74 -7.43 0.33
N PHE A 125 -2.06 -7.35 0.52
CA PHE A 125 -3.02 -7.93 -0.43
C PHE A 125 -2.97 -7.18 -1.77
N THR A 126 -2.18 -7.73 -2.70
CA THR A 126 -2.02 -7.14 -4.03
C THR A 126 -2.57 -8.11 -5.07
N PRO A 127 -3.68 -7.77 -5.74
CA PRO A 127 -4.19 -8.59 -6.82
C PRO A 127 -3.20 -8.61 -7.98
N ILE A 128 -2.98 -9.80 -8.56
CA ILE A 128 -2.12 -9.94 -9.73
C ILE A 128 -2.84 -9.33 -10.92
N THR A 129 -2.38 -8.17 -11.37
CA THR A 129 -2.95 -7.42 -12.50
C THR A 129 -1.89 -7.05 -13.53
N THR A 130 -2.32 -6.70 -14.74
CA THR A 130 -1.42 -6.20 -15.78
C THR A 130 -0.94 -4.77 -15.54
N GLU A 131 -1.59 -4.04 -14.65
CA GLU A 131 -1.33 -2.62 -14.39
C GLU A 131 0.08 -2.35 -13.91
N TRP A 132 0.57 -3.18 -12.99
CA TRP A 132 1.86 -2.97 -12.32
C TRP A 132 2.97 -3.91 -12.84
N LYS A 133 2.69 -4.72 -13.88
CA LYS A 133 3.67 -5.70 -14.41
C LYS A 133 4.98 -5.10 -14.90
N SER A 134 4.98 -3.83 -15.30
CA SER A 134 6.21 -3.11 -15.68
C SER A 134 7.02 -2.61 -14.49
N ASP A 135 6.38 -2.46 -13.35
CA ASP A 135 6.94 -1.82 -12.17
C ASP A 135 7.36 -2.81 -11.08
N VAL A 136 6.79 -4.02 -11.07
CA VAL A 136 7.04 -5.04 -10.04
C VAL A 136 7.07 -6.45 -10.62
N LEU A 137 7.67 -7.40 -9.87
CA LEU A 137 7.46 -8.84 -10.02
C LEU A 137 6.56 -9.34 -8.91
N TYR A 138 5.59 -10.18 -9.28
CA TYR A 138 4.68 -10.83 -8.33
C TYR A 138 5.25 -12.16 -7.87
N THR A 139 5.08 -12.47 -6.58
CA THR A 139 5.33 -13.82 -6.05
C THR A 139 4.28 -14.81 -6.54
N ASN A 140 4.49 -16.10 -6.25
CA ASN A 140 3.41 -17.09 -6.33
C ASN A 140 2.25 -16.64 -5.44
N PRO A 141 0.99 -16.96 -5.84
CA PRO A 141 -0.19 -16.53 -5.10
C PRO A 141 -0.21 -17.08 -3.68
N ILE A 142 -0.57 -16.24 -2.71
CA ILE A 142 -0.70 -16.62 -1.30
C ILE A 142 -2.10 -17.16 -1.03
N PHE A 143 -3.12 -16.58 -1.66
CA PHE A 143 -4.50 -17.04 -1.61
C PHE A 143 -5.34 -16.40 -2.72
N ASN A 144 -6.59 -16.86 -2.86
CA ASN A 144 -7.56 -16.27 -3.78
C ASN A 144 -8.58 -15.44 -3.00
N SER A 145 -8.87 -14.24 -3.47
CA SER A 145 -9.90 -13.38 -2.91
C SER A 145 -10.54 -12.51 -4.00
N ARG A 146 -11.59 -11.81 -3.66
CA ARG A 146 -12.26 -10.81 -4.51
C ARG A 146 -12.63 -9.60 -3.69
N GLU A 147 -12.88 -8.50 -4.38
CA GLU A 147 -13.39 -7.29 -3.76
C GLU A 147 -14.90 -7.39 -3.55
N VAL A 148 -15.37 -6.91 -2.38
CA VAL A 148 -16.80 -6.79 -2.05
C VAL A 148 -17.15 -5.35 -1.66
N LEU A 149 -18.40 -4.96 -1.93
CA LEU A 149 -18.96 -3.73 -1.40
C LEU A 149 -19.24 -3.91 0.09
N VAL A 150 -18.73 -3.01 0.91
CA VAL A 150 -19.08 -2.91 2.33
C VAL A 150 -20.05 -1.76 2.50
N GLN A 151 -21.24 -2.03 3.00
CA GLN A 151 -22.31 -1.06 3.23
C GLN A 151 -22.96 -1.30 4.58
N ARG A 152 -23.60 -0.26 5.17
CA ARG A 152 -24.21 -0.39 6.49
C ARG A 152 -25.66 -0.87 6.40
N VAL A 153 -26.00 -1.87 7.23
CA VAL A 153 -27.38 -2.27 7.50
C VAL A 153 -27.91 -1.46 8.69
N LYS A 154 -29.03 -0.76 8.51
CA LYS A 154 -29.70 -0.05 9.61
C LYS A 154 -30.54 -1.05 10.41
N ALA A 155 -30.35 -1.09 11.72
CA ALA A 155 -31.02 -2.04 12.63
C ALA A 155 -32.55 -1.92 12.63
N ASP A 156 -33.10 -0.74 12.32
CA ASP A 156 -34.55 -0.45 12.43
C ASP A 156 -35.36 -0.61 11.14
N SER A 157 -34.80 -1.19 10.08
CA SER A 157 -35.55 -1.28 8.86
C SER A 157 -35.57 -2.68 8.27
N LEU A 158 -36.72 -3.34 8.40
CA LEU A 158 -37.26 -4.28 7.43
C LEU A 158 -37.19 -3.74 5.96
N LYS A 159 -36.69 -2.51 5.79
CA LYS A 159 -36.51 -1.73 4.55
C LYS A 159 -35.11 -1.14 4.37
N SER A 160 -34.08 -1.62 5.09
CA SER A 160 -32.71 -1.23 4.77
C SER A 160 -32.36 -1.76 3.38
N LYS A 161 -32.55 -0.91 2.39
CA LYS A 161 -32.32 -1.24 0.98
C LYS A 161 -30.81 -1.29 0.76
N VAL A 162 -30.21 -2.45 1.03
CA VAL A 162 -28.83 -2.71 0.64
C VAL A 162 -28.72 -2.79 -0.88
N ILE A 163 -27.59 -2.33 -1.42
CA ILE A 163 -27.27 -2.48 -2.83
C ILE A 163 -26.93 -3.95 -3.05
N ALA A 164 -27.74 -4.63 -3.86
CA ALA A 164 -27.59 -6.07 -4.14
C ALA A 164 -27.19 -6.37 -5.59
N LEU A 165 -27.29 -5.37 -6.47
CA LEU A 165 -26.98 -5.49 -7.90
C LEU A 165 -26.04 -4.36 -8.33
N HIS A 166 -25.11 -4.63 -9.23
CA HIS A 166 -24.16 -3.64 -9.76
C HIS A 166 -24.87 -2.42 -10.37
N LEU A 167 -25.99 -2.60 -11.06
CA LEU A 167 -26.79 -1.49 -11.63
C LEU A 167 -27.28 -0.47 -10.59
N GLN A 168 -27.41 -0.88 -9.32
CA GLN A 168 -27.83 0.02 -8.24
C GLN A 168 -26.68 0.94 -7.75
N LEU A 169 -25.45 0.70 -8.22
CA LEU A 169 -24.31 1.58 -7.98
C LEU A 169 -24.31 2.82 -8.91
N ALA A 170 -25.21 2.87 -9.88
CA ALA A 170 -25.36 4.01 -10.78
C ALA A 170 -25.58 5.31 -10.01
N ASN A 171 -24.73 6.31 -10.23
CA ASN A 171 -24.72 7.60 -9.54
C ASN A 171 -24.52 7.50 -8.01
N ASP A 172 -24.03 6.38 -7.51
CA ASP A 172 -23.72 6.22 -6.10
C ASP A 172 -22.25 6.62 -5.80
N THR A 173 -22.00 6.95 -4.54
CA THR A 173 -20.67 7.36 -4.07
C THR A 173 -20.01 6.22 -3.31
N ILE A 174 -18.80 5.83 -3.73
CA ILE A 174 -17.98 4.82 -3.04
C ILE A 174 -16.69 5.46 -2.58
N TYR A 175 -16.36 5.27 -1.30
CA TYR A 175 -15.14 5.76 -0.67
C TYR A 175 -14.09 4.66 -0.69
N ILE A 176 -12.86 4.98 -1.08
CA ILE A 176 -11.74 4.02 -1.11
C ILE A 176 -10.46 4.65 -0.54
N PRO A 177 -9.49 3.85 -0.07
CA PRO A 177 -8.16 4.36 0.25
C PRO A 177 -7.52 4.99 -0.99
N ARG A 178 -6.78 6.07 -0.79
CA ARG A 178 -6.11 6.79 -1.88
C ARG A 178 -5.13 5.88 -2.61
N ASN A 179 -5.09 6.00 -3.95
CA ASN A 179 -4.24 5.22 -4.84
C ASN A 179 -4.41 3.68 -4.69
N SER A 180 -5.56 3.25 -4.18
CA SER A 180 -5.91 1.84 -4.03
C SER A 180 -6.15 1.18 -5.39
N PRO A 181 -5.79 -0.11 -5.58
CA PRO A 181 -6.11 -0.86 -6.79
C PRO A 181 -7.62 -0.97 -7.06
N PHE A 182 -8.47 -0.76 -6.06
CA PHE A 182 -9.93 -0.78 -6.21
C PHE A 182 -10.47 0.28 -7.19
N LYS A 183 -9.76 1.41 -7.34
CA LYS A 183 -10.17 2.52 -8.22
C LYS A 183 -10.41 2.05 -9.65
N LYS A 184 -9.46 1.29 -10.20
CA LYS A 184 -9.56 0.80 -11.57
C LYS A 184 -10.71 -0.18 -11.76
N ARG A 185 -10.96 -1.06 -10.78
CA ARG A 185 -12.09 -1.99 -10.84
C ARG A 185 -13.43 -1.23 -10.83
N LEU A 186 -13.57 -0.21 -9.97
CA LEU A 186 -14.77 0.64 -9.95
C LEU A 186 -14.97 1.42 -11.24
N GLN A 187 -13.91 1.92 -11.86
CA GLN A 187 -13.97 2.58 -13.18
C GLN A 187 -14.43 1.60 -14.27
N SER A 188 -13.90 0.37 -14.26
CA SER A 188 -14.36 -0.67 -15.20
C SER A 188 -15.83 -1.00 -14.98
N LEU A 189 -16.25 -1.16 -13.72
CA LEU A 189 -17.65 -1.44 -13.37
C LEU A 189 -18.59 -0.30 -13.79
N SER A 190 -18.15 0.96 -13.62
CA SER A 190 -18.90 2.14 -14.11
C SER A 190 -19.14 2.06 -15.62
N ASN A 191 -18.16 1.63 -16.41
CA ASN A 191 -18.30 1.40 -17.83
C ASN A 191 -19.22 0.21 -18.15
N GLU A 192 -19.09 -0.89 -17.40
CA GLU A 192 -19.93 -2.10 -17.55
C GLU A 192 -21.42 -1.80 -17.33
N ILE A 193 -21.75 -0.97 -16.34
CA ILE A 193 -23.14 -0.57 -16.04
C ILE A 193 -23.62 0.65 -16.86
N ALA A 194 -22.75 1.20 -17.73
CA ALA A 194 -22.99 2.40 -18.54
C ALA A 194 -23.52 3.60 -17.72
N SER A 195 -23.02 3.74 -16.48
CA SER A 195 -23.42 4.82 -15.57
C SER A 195 -22.27 5.19 -14.63
N PRO A 196 -22.08 6.49 -14.29
CA PRO A 196 -21.00 6.90 -13.42
C PRO A 196 -21.17 6.34 -12.00
N ILE A 197 -20.04 5.91 -11.42
CA ILE A 197 -19.89 5.66 -9.98
C ILE A 197 -18.96 6.76 -9.48
N GLU A 198 -19.39 7.54 -8.49
CA GLU A 198 -18.56 8.56 -7.87
C GLU A 198 -17.55 7.91 -6.93
N ILE A 199 -16.25 8.15 -7.17
CA ILE A 199 -15.16 7.54 -6.39
C ILE A 199 -14.47 8.63 -5.57
N ILE A 200 -14.55 8.53 -4.25
CA ILE A 200 -13.87 9.45 -3.33
C ILE A 200 -12.69 8.74 -2.68
N GLU A 201 -11.49 9.26 -2.95
CA GLU A 201 -10.24 8.73 -2.40
C GLU A 201 -9.89 9.42 -1.07
N MET A 202 -9.72 8.63 0.00
CA MET A 202 -9.36 9.10 1.33
C MET A 202 -7.88 8.82 1.63
N SER A 203 -7.14 9.87 1.98
CA SER A 203 -5.69 9.77 2.29
C SER A 203 -5.45 9.19 3.68
N ASN A 204 -4.37 8.41 3.82
CA ASN A 204 -3.90 7.84 5.09
C ASN A 204 -4.92 6.97 5.82
N MET A 205 -5.80 6.31 5.06
CA MET A 205 -6.81 5.39 5.57
C MET A 205 -6.51 3.97 5.14
N SER A 206 -6.54 3.02 6.08
CA SER A 206 -6.53 1.58 5.77
C SER A 206 -7.94 1.10 5.41
N SER A 207 -8.03 -0.08 4.77
CA SER A 207 -9.32 -0.73 4.50
C SER A 207 -10.12 -0.99 5.78
N GLU A 208 -9.45 -1.34 6.90
CA GLU A 208 -10.12 -1.53 8.20
C GLU A 208 -10.75 -0.23 8.71
N GLN A 209 -10.03 0.89 8.62
CA GLN A 209 -10.54 2.19 9.02
C GLN A 209 -11.72 2.62 8.14
N MET A 210 -11.67 2.34 6.83
CA MET A 210 -12.78 2.62 5.92
C MET A 210 -14.02 1.82 6.29
N VAL A 211 -13.89 0.51 6.58
CA VAL A 211 -14.99 -0.34 7.04
C VAL A 211 -15.55 0.16 8.38
N HIS A 212 -14.70 0.59 9.31
CA HIS A 212 -15.15 1.22 10.55
C HIS A 212 -16.02 2.47 10.28
N LEU A 213 -15.60 3.36 9.37
CA LEU A 213 -16.38 4.55 9.00
C LEU A 213 -17.75 4.20 8.42
N VAL A 214 -17.86 3.11 7.64
CA VAL A 214 -19.14 2.57 7.16
C VAL A 214 -19.99 2.10 8.34
N ALA A 215 -19.43 1.29 9.25
CA ALA A 215 -20.13 0.71 10.36
C ALA A 215 -20.72 1.79 11.31
N VAL A 216 -19.99 2.89 11.55
CA VAL A 216 -20.45 4.02 12.36
C VAL A 216 -21.28 5.04 11.57
N GLY A 217 -21.42 4.86 10.25
CA GLY A 217 -22.27 5.68 9.37
C GLY A 217 -21.67 7.03 8.98
N LYS A 218 -20.36 7.16 9.03
CA LYS A 218 -19.64 8.37 8.59
C LYS A 218 -19.47 8.43 7.07
N ILE A 219 -19.36 7.27 6.41
CA ILE A 219 -19.39 7.13 4.96
C ILE A 219 -20.46 6.09 4.58
N LYS A 220 -20.95 6.15 3.33
CA LYS A 220 -22.04 5.30 2.86
C LYS A 220 -21.58 3.87 2.60
N SER A 221 -20.51 3.73 1.84
CA SER A 221 -19.96 2.44 1.42
C SER A 221 -18.46 2.54 1.11
N THR A 222 -17.79 1.40 1.18
CA THR A 222 -16.39 1.23 0.76
C THR A 222 -16.19 -0.11 0.05
N ILE A 223 -15.00 -0.33 -0.49
CA ILE A 223 -14.57 -1.61 -1.03
C ILE A 223 -13.55 -2.24 -0.08
N CYS A 224 -13.66 -3.55 0.08
CA CYS A 224 -12.73 -4.31 0.89
C CYS A 224 -12.51 -5.70 0.27
N ASP A 225 -11.39 -6.32 0.57
CA ASP A 225 -11.17 -7.75 0.31
C ASP A 225 -12.21 -8.59 1.06
N GLU A 226 -12.79 -9.61 0.40
CA GLU A 226 -13.88 -10.41 0.95
C GLU A 226 -13.50 -11.13 2.24
N GLN A 227 -12.32 -11.76 2.29
CA GLN A 227 -11.86 -12.49 3.46
C GLN A 227 -11.68 -11.55 4.65
N PHE A 228 -11.08 -10.39 4.39
CA PHE A 228 -10.91 -9.37 5.41
C PHE A 228 -12.25 -8.74 5.84
N ALA A 229 -13.16 -8.50 4.91
CA ALA A 229 -14.50 -8.00 5.21
C ALA A 229 -15.32 -8.98 6.06
N GLN A 230 -15.19 -10.29 5.83
CA GLN A 230 -15.82 -11.32 6.67
C GLN A 230 -15.32 -11.28 8.11
N LYS A 231 -14.00 -11.11 8.31
CA LYS A 231 -13.42 -10.92 9.65
C LYS A 231 -13.97 -9.66 10.31
N LEU A 232 -14.01 -8.54 9.58
CA LEU A 232 -14.54 -7.28 10.11
C LEU A 232 -16.03 -7.32 10.41
N LYS A 233 -16.79 -8.16 9.70
CA LYS A 233 -18.22 -8.38 9.99
C LYS A 233 -18.46 -8.98 11.36
N GLN A 234 -17.54 -9.79 11.90
CA GLN A 234 -17.62 -10.28 13.27
C GLN A 234 -17.51 -9.13 14.28
N LYS A 235 -16.65 -8.13 13.99
CA LYS A 235 -16.48 -6.93 14.81
C LYS A 235 -17.59 -5.90 14.61
N TYR A 236 -18.13 -5.81 13.39
CA TYR A 236 -19.19 -4.88 12.97
C TYR A 236 -20.38 -5.63 12.38
N PRO A 237 -21.27 -6.25 13.20
CA PRO A 237 -22.40 -7.06 12.70
C PRO A 237 -23.40 -6.27 11.84
N ASN A 238 -23.34 -4.94 11.89
CA ASN A 238 -24.20 -4.02 11.17
C ASN A 238 -23.69 -3.66 9.77
N ILE A 239 -22.72 -4.40 9.21
CA ILE A 239 -22.31 -4.25 7.81
C ILE A 239 -22.83 -5.40 6.95
N ASP A 240 -23.11 -5.09 5.70
CA ASP A 240 -23.38 -6.05 4.62
C ASP A 240 -22.19 -6.08 3.65
N ILE A 241 -21.84 -7.28 3.21
CA ILE A 241 -20.72 -7.56 2.31
C ILE A 241 -21.14 -8.52 1.19
N SER A 242 -22.43 -8.61 0.89
CA SER A 242 -22.99 -9.63 -0.01
C SER A 242 -22.76 -9.33 -1.48
N LEU A 243 -22.48 -8.08 -1.87
CA LEU A 243 -22.27 -7.71 -3.26
C LEU A 243 -20.78 -7.78 -3.65
N PRO A 244 -20.36 -8.79 -4.46
CA PRO A 244 -19.02 -8.79 -5.04
C PRO A 244 -18.90 -7.68 -6.07
N ILE A 245 -17.77 -6.98 -6.05
CA ILE A 245 -17.43 -5.91 -7.01
C ILE A 245 -16.51 -6.45 -8.10
N GLY A 246 -15.65 -7.39 -7.77
CA GLY A 246 -14.70 -8.03 -8.67
C GLY A 246 -14.91 -9.54 -8.79
N PHE A 247 -14.16 -10.12 -9.75
CA PHE A 247 -13.98 -11.56 -9.83
C PHE A 247 -12.94 -12.01 -8.81
N THR A 248 -12.96 -13.29 -8.46
CA THR A 248 -11.88 -13.88 -7.65
C THR A 248 -10.55 -13.73 -8.36
N GLN A 249 -9.59 -13.15 -7.68
CA GLN A 249 -8.24 -12.87 -8.15
C GLN A 249 -7.21 -13.48 -7.22
N GLN A 250 -6.08 -13.85 -7.78
CA GLN A 250 -4.92 -14.30 -7.02
C GLN A 250 -4.28 -13.10 -6.33
N GLN A 251 -4.02 -13.24 -5.04
CA GLN A 251 -3.34 -12.23 -4.22
C GLN A 251 -1.89 -12.66 -4.01
N ALA A 252 -0.96 -11.75 -4.24
CA ALA A 252 0.48 -12.01 -4.15
C ALA A 252 1.21 -10.84 -3.48
N TRP A 253 2.44 -11.09 -3.08
CA TRP A 253 3.40 -10.04 -2.72
C TRP A 253 4.12 -9.54 -3.97
N VAL A 254 4.81 -8.42 -3.83
CA VAL A 254 5.58 -7.86 -4.94
C VAL A 254 6.99 -7.51 -4.51
N VAL A 255 7.93 -7.69 -5.44
CA VAL A 255 9.35 -7.33 -5.30
C VAL A 255 9.78 -6.46 -6.47
N HIS A 256 10.93 -5.79 -6.31
CA HIS A 256 11.50 -4.98 -7.39
C HIS A 256 11.81 -5.83 -8.64
N PRO A 257 11.61 -5.31 -9.89
CA PRO A 257 11.83 -6.09 -11.13
C PRO A 257 13.23 -6.70 -11.29
N LYS A 258 14.22 -6.16 -10.61
CA LYS A 258 15.60 -6.66 -10.64
C LYS A 258 15.95 -7.61 -9.49
N SER A 259 15.06 -7.81 -8.52
CA SER A 259 15.28 -8.69 -7.37
C SER A 259 14.82 -10.12 -7.66
N THR A 260 15.38 -10.70 -8.72
CA THR A 260 14.95 -12.00 -9.26
C THR A 260 15.31 -13.18 -8.37
N LYS A 261 16.46 -13.11 -7.68
CA LYS A 261 16.88 -14.17 -6.74
C LYS A 261 16.05 -14.12 -5.45
N LEU A 262 15.66 -12.92 -5.00
CA LEU A 262 14.74 -12.78 -3.89
C LEU A 262 13.37 -13.36 -4.24
N LEU A 263 12.86 -13.07 -5.45
CA LEU A 263 11.60 -13.63 -5.94
C LEU A 263 11.64 -15.16 -5.97
N GLU A 264 12.68 -15.73 -6.54
CA GLU A 264 12.87 -17.19 -6.61
C GLU A 264 12.82 -17.81 -5.21
N LYS A 265 13.57 -17.23 -4.25
CA LYS A 265 13.62 -17.72 -2.88
C LYS A 265 12.31 -17.55 -2.12
N LEU A 266 11.59 -16.43 -2.37
CA LEU A 266 10.24 -16.23 -1.84
C LEU A 266 9.26 -17.29 -2.39
N ASN A 267 9.32 -17.57 -3.69
CA ASN A 267 8.44 -18.56 -4.31
C ASN A 267 8.72 -19.99 -3.80
N GLU A 268 9.98 -20.39 -3.66
CA GLU A 268 10.34 -21.65 -3.01
C GLU A 268 9.71 -21.76 -1.61
N PHE A 269 9.90 -20.71 -0.79
CA PHE A 269 9.32 -20.69 0.55
C PHE A 269 7.79 -20.76 0.52
N LEU A 270 7.13 -19.97 -0.34
CA LEU A 270 5.66 -19.94 -0.43
C LEU A 270 5.10 -21.28 -0.91
N ASP A 271 5.73 -21.96 -1.87
CA ASP A 271 5.31 -23.27 -2.37
C ASP A 271 5.34 -24.34 -1.27
N ASP A 272 6.33 -24.28 -0.37
CA ASP A 272 6.42 -25.20 0.76
C ASP A 272 5.52 -24.79 1.94
N PHE A 273 5.34 -23.49 2.14
CA PHE A 273 4.66 -22.94 3.32
C PHE A 273 3.13 -22.92 3.16
N ILE A 274 2.61 -22.54 1.97
CA ILE A 274 1.17 -22.46 1.70
C ILE A 274 0.55 -23.84 1.78
N GLY A 275 -0.49 -23.97 2.60
CA GLY A 275 -1.16 -25.28 2.86
C GLY A 275 -0.51 -26.12 3.97
N SER A 276 0.63 -25.70 4.52
CA SER A 276 1.24 -26.36 5.68
C SER A 276 0.42 -26.16 6.96
N SER A 277 0.73 -26.94 8.01
CA SER A 277 0.09 -26.78 9.33
C SER A 277 0.30 -25.37 9.91
N ASP A 278 1.48 -24.77 9.71
CA ASP A 278 1.81 -23.45 10.19
C ASP A 278 1.03 -22.37 9.42
N TYR A 279 0.93 -22.47 8.10
CA TYR A 279 0.07 -21.60 7.30
C TYR A 279 -1.39 -21.64 7.80
N TRP A 280 -1.97 -22.84 7.98
CA TRP A 280 -3.34 -22.96 8.42
C TRP A 280 -3.56 -22.50 9.88
N ARG A 281 -2.55 -22.63 10.74
CA ARG A 281 -2.58 -22.06 12.09
C ARG A 281 -2.65 -20.53 12.03
N ILE A 282 -1.81 -19.89 11.21
CA ILE A 282 -1.82 -18.44 10.99
C ILE A 282 -3.14 -18.02 10.34
N TYR A 283 -3.57 -18.70 9.27
CA TYR A 283 -4.81 -18.38 8.56
C TYR A 283 -6.02 -18.36 9.51
N ARG A 284 -6.21 -19.42 10.30
CA ARG A 284 -7.32 -19.49 11.27
C ARG A 284 -7.27 -18.40 12.33
N LYS A 285 -6.10 -17.94 12.72
CA LYS A 285 -5.95 -16.84 13.69
C LYS A 285 -6.54 -15.52 13.18
N TYR A 286 -6.47 -15.30 11.87
CA TYR A 286 -6.85 -14.01 11.28
C TYR A 286 -8.18 -14.02 10.53
N TYR A 287 -8.68 -15.19 10.10
CA TYR A 287 -9.86 -15.27 9.23
C TYR A 287 -10.99 -16.18 9.74
N ASN A 288 -10.79 -16.90 10.84
CA ASN A 288 -11.85 -17.72 11.46
C ASN A 288 -12.39 -17.15 12.76
#